data_559c170f6c20d2bb0691ce1964163325
#
_entry.id   559c170f6c20d2bb0691ce1964163325
#
_cell.length_a   1.000
_cell.length_b   1.000
_cell.length_c   1.000
_cell.angle_alpha   90.00
_cell.angle_beta   90.00
_cell.angle_gamma   90.00
#
_symmetry.space_group_name_H-M   'P 1'
#
loop_
_entity.id
_entity.type
_entity.pdbx_description
1 polymer ?
#
loop_
_entity_poly.entity_id
_entity_poly.type
_entity_poly.pdbx_seq_one_letter_code
_entity_poly.pdbx_strand_id
1 'polypeptide(L)' 'MTRVPRNVKPQQVIKLLEKLGFISGKGKGSHIRLTHSDGRWTQVAVHPKPVPEGTLRKIIKQADITYEQLKDLK' A
#
# COMPACT_ATOMS: atom_id res chain seq x y z
N MET A 1 -11.94 15.42 8.44
CA MET A 1 -11.48 14.76 7.21
C MET A 1 -10.11 14.15 7.42
N THR A 2 -10.00 12.88 7.18
CA THR A 2 -8.75 12.15 7.44
C THR A 2 -7.79 12.34 6.28
N ARG A 3 -6.56 12.74 6.57
CA ARG A 3 -5.54 12.90 5.55
C ARG A 3 -4.65 11.67 5.50
N VAL A 4 -4.24 11.31 4.29
CA VAL A 4 -3.24 10.26 4.14
C VAL A 4 -1.89 10.79 4.62
N PRO A 5 -1.04 9.93 5.19
CA PRO A 5 0.30 10.35 5.62
C PRO A 5 1.12 10.86 4.43
N ARG A 6 2.04 11.77 4.71
CA ARG A 6 2.99 12.26 3.72
C ARG A 6 4.32 11.55 3.86
N ASN A 7 5.09 11.55 2.81
CA ASN A 7 6.43 10.98 2.78
C ASN A 7 6.44 9.49 3.11
N VAL A 8 5.39 8.79 2.71
CA VAL A 8 5.31 7.35 2.91
C VAL A 8 6.06 6.66 1.78
N LYS A 9 7.03 5.84 2.12
CA LYS A 9 7.81 5.10 1.15
C LYS A 9 7.06 3.84 0.72
N PRO A 10 7.27 3.41 -0.55
CA PRO A 10 6.59 2.19 -1.04
C PRO A 10 6.79 0.98 -0.14
N GLN A 11 7.99 0.81 0.39
CA GLN A 11 8.30 -0.32 1.26
C GLN A 11 7.49 -0.31 2.55
N GLN A 12 7.18 0.89 3.06
CA GLN A 12 6.34 1.02 4.25
C GLN A 12 4.92 0.55 3.97
N VAL A 13 4.40 0.90 2.79
CA VAL A 13 3.07 0.47 2.37
C VAL A 13 3.03 -1.05 2.21
N ILE A 14 4.04 -1.62 1.58
CA ILE A 14 4.13 -3.06 1.38
C ILE A 14 4.14 -3.78 2.73
N LYS A 15 4.96 -3.32 3.66
CA LYS A 15 5.04 -3.93 5.00
C LYS A 15 3.70 -3.86 5.74
N LEU A 16 3.01 -2.72 5.64
CA LEU A 16 1.70 -2.58 6.25
C LEU A 16 0.73 -3.59 5.68
N LEU A 17 0.68 -3.69 4.35
CA LEU A 17 -0.24 -4.61 3.69
C LEU A 17 0.07 -6.06 4.05
N GLU A 18 1.35 -6.41 4.13
CA GLU A 18 1.75 -7.75 4.57
C GLU A 18 1.29 -8.03 6.00
N LYS A 19 1.40 -7.02 6.87
CA LYS A 19 0.94 -7.13 8.25
C LYS A 19 -0.57 -7.33 8.31
N LEU A 20 -1.30 -6.83 7.34
CA LEU A 20 -2.76 -6.96 7.27
C LEU A 20 -3.20 -8.23 6.54
N GLY A 21 -2.27 -9.09 6.19
CA GLY A 21 -2.58 -10.38 5.59
C GLY A 21 -2.41 -10.45 4.08
N PHE A 22 -1.91 -9.39 3.45
CA PHE A 22 -1.63 -9.42 2.03
C PHE A 22 -0.33 -10.18 1.77
N ILE A 23 -0.28 -10.88 0.65
CA ILE A 23 0.91 -11.60 0.22
C ILE A 23 1.52 -10.86 -0.95
N SER A 24 2.79 -10.50 -0.84
CA SER A 24 3.49 -9.82 -1.91
C SER A 24 3.99 -10.82 -2.95
N GLY A 25 3.83 -10.45 -4.21
CA GLY A 25 4.30 -11.24 -5.33
C GLY A 25 4.90 -10.34 -6.38
N LYS A 26 5.60 -10.95 -7.33
CA LYS A 26 6.22 -10.18 -8.40
C LYS A 26 5.16 -9.65 -9.36
N GLY A 27 5.21 -8.34 -9.59
CA GLY A 27 4.49 -7.71 -10.67
C GLY A 27 5.41 -7.47 -11.85
N LYS A 28 5.03 -6.55 -12.72
CA LYS A 28 5.85 -6.15 -13.85
C LYS A 28 6.82 -5.06 -13.43
N GLY A 29 8.09 -5.23 -13.76
CA GLY A 29 9.12 -4.22 -13.50
C GLY A 29 9.27 -3.95 -12.02
N SER A 30 9.13 -2.70 -11.62
CA SER A 30 9.26 -2.29 -10.23
C SER A 30 7.97 -2.41 -9.44
N HIS A 31 6.90 -2.92 -10.05
CA HIS A 31 5.63 -3.09 -9.36
C HIS A 31 5.61 -4.37 -8.54
N ILE A 32 5.10 -4.27 -7.32
CA ILE A 32 4.88 -5.42 -6.45
C ILE A 32 3.37 -5.61 -6.33
N ARG A 33 2.91 -6.81 -6.61
CA ARG A 33 1.50 -7.15 -6.49
C ARG A 33 1.24 -7.69 -5.09
N LEU A 34 0.19 -7.19 -4.47
CA LEU A 34 -0.22 -7.64 -3.14
C LEU A 34 -1.64 -8.16 -3.23
N THR A 35 -1.81 -9.41 -2.80
CA THR A 35 -3.10 -10.09 -2.87
C THR A 35 -3.49 -10.60 -1.50
N HIS A 36 -4.79 -10.57 -1.23
CA HIS A 36 -5.35 -11.07 0.02
C HIS A 36 -6.24 -12.28 -0.27
N SER A 37 -6.30 -13.20 0.67
CA SER A 37 -7.09 -14.43 0.50
C SER A 37 -8.58 -14.16 0.28
N ASP A 38 -9.07 -12.99 0.69
CA ASP A 38 -10.47 -12.62 0.48
C ASP A 38 -10.75 -12.02 -0.90
N GLY A 39 -9.76 -11.95 -1.77
CA GLY A 39 -9.91 -11.46 -3.14
C GLY A 39 -9.46 -10.04 -3.37
N ARG A 40 -9.15 -9.30 -2.31
CA ARG A 40 -8.63 -7.93 -2.47
C ARG A 40 -7.21 -7.97 -3.04
N TRP A 41 -6.88 -6.97 -3.84
CA TRP A 41 -5.53 -6.88 -4.38
C TRP A 41 -5.20 -5.44 -4.73
N THR A 42 -3.92 -5.15 -4.75
CA THR A 42 -3.42 -3.85 -5.16
C THR A 42 -1.99 -4.01 -5.67
N GLN A 43 -1.44 -2.94 -6.20
CA GLN A 43 -0.06 -2.89 -6.67
C GLN A 43 0.64 -1.69 -6.07
N VAL A 44 1.90 -1.88 -5.73
CA VAL A 44 2.73 -0.79 -5.21
C VAL A 44 4.00 -0.72 -6.07
N ALA A 45 4.24 0.46 -6.64
CA ALA A 45 5.46 0.69 -7.39
C ALA A 45 6.61 1.00 -6.44
N VAL A 46 7.70 0.26 -6.54
CA VAL A 46 8.88 0.47 -5.69
C VAL A 46 9.77 1.51 -6.32
N HIS A 47 9.73 2.71 -5.78
CA HIS A 47 10.56 3.83 -6.23
C HIS A 47 11.33 4.40 -5.04
N PRO A 48 12.48 5.08 -5.31
CA PRO A 48 13.19 5.77 -4.23
C PRO A 48 12.40 6.93 -3.65
N LYS A 49 11.43 7.44 -4.40
CA LYS A 49 10.61 8.58 -3.96
C LYS A 49 9.40 8.11 -3.17
N PRO A 50 8.86 8.97 -2.27
CA PRO A 50 7.64 8.63 -1.54
C PRO A 50 6.46 8.38 -2.47
N VAL A 51 5.51 7.60 -2.00
CA VAL A 51 4.28 7.31 -2.75
C VAL A 51 3.46 8.60 -2.85
N PRO A 52 3.08 9.02 -4.07
CA PRO A 52 2.22 10.19 -4.22
C PRO A 52 0.90 10.02 -3.49
N GLU A 53 0.34 11.11 -2.98
CA GLU A 53 -0.88 11.07 -2.21
C GLU A 53 -2.03 10.42 -2.98
N GLY A 54 -2.19 10.78 -4.26
CA GLY A 54 -3.25 10.20 -5.10
C GLY A 54 -3.09 8.71 -5.28
N THR A 55 -1.85 8.25 -5.45
CA THR A 55 -1.55 6.82 -5.58
C THR A 55 -1.84 6.10 -4.27
N LEU A 56 -1.46 6.70 -3.16
CA LEU A 56 -1.71 6.10 -1.84
C LEU A 56 -3.20 5.95 -1.57
N ARG A 57 -3.99 6.97 -1.93
CA ARG A 57 -5.45 6.90 -1.80
C ARG A 57 -6.05 5.76 -2.62
N LYS A 58 -5.51 5.56 -3.82
CA LYS A 58 -5.96 4.47 -4.69
C LYS A 58 -5.65 3.12 -4.07
N ILE A 59 -4.45 2.96 -3.50
CA ILE A 59 -4.04 1.73 -2.83
C ILE A 59 -4.96 1.44 -1.65
N ILE A 60 -5.24 2.45 -0.83
CA ILE A 60 -6.14 2.32 0.32
C ILE A 60 -7.51 1.82 -0.13
N LYS A 61 -8.02 2.39 -1.19
CA LYS A 61 -9.34 2.03 -1.71
C LYS A 61 -9.35 0.60 -2.24
N GLN A 62 -8.34 0.24 -3.02
CA GLN A 62 -8.25 -1.10 -3.60
C GLN A 62 -8.05 -2.18 -2.54
N ALA A 63 -7.22 -1.89 -1.56
CA ALA A 63 -6.95 -2.83 -0.47
C ALA A 63 -8.03 -2.82 0.61
N ASP A 64 -8.95 -1.87 0.53
CA ASP A 64 -10.05 -1.72 1.50
C ASP A 64 -9.52 -1.65 2.92
N ILE A 65 -8.51 -0.82 3.12
CA ILE A 65 -7.94 -0.59 4.45
C ILE A 65 -8.41 0.77 4.98
N THR A 66 -8.33 0.94 6.29
CA THR A 66 -8.78 2.18 6.91
C THR A 66 -7.62 3.16 7.10
N TYR A 67 -7.96 4.43 7.24
CA TYR A 67 -6.95 5.45 7.57
C TYR A 67 -6.33 5.20 8.94
N GLU A 68 -7.09 4.58 9.83
CA GLU A 68 -6.58 4.19 11.14
C GLU A 68 -5.41 3.22 11.02
N GLN A 69 -5.53 2.26 10.11
CA GLN A 69 -4.46 1.29 9.86
C GLN A 69 -3.23 1.97 9.28
N LEU A 70 -3.42 3.06 8.54
CA LEU A 70 -2.31 3.82 7.98
C LEU A 70 -1.49 4.56 9.03
N LYS A 71 -2.07 4.86 10.17
CA LYS A 71 -1.35 5.55 11.23
C LYS A 71 -0.14 4.77 11.74
N ASP A 72 -0.14 3.47 11.52
CA ASP A 72 0.97 2.62 11.91
C ASP A 72 2.15 2.68 10.93
N LEU A 73 2.01 3.47 9.86
CA LEU A 73 3.05 3.66 8.86
C LEU A 73 4.07 4.70 9.32
N LYS A 74 4.88 4.34 10.27
CA LYS A 74 5.98 5.22 10.67
C LYS A 74 7.29 4.47 10.67
#